data_9978278582db096c5d406a052416e103
#
_entry.id   9978278582db096c5d406a052416e103
#
_cell.length_a   1.000
_cell.length_b   1.000
_cell.length_c   1.000
_cell.angle_alpha   90.00
_cell.angle_beta   90.00
_cell.angle_gamma   90.00
#
_symmetry.space_group_name_H-M   'P 1'
#
loop_
_entity.id
_entity.type
_entity.pdbx_description
1 polymer ?
#
loop_
_entity_poly.entity_id
_entity_poly.type
_entity_poly.pdbx_seq_one_letter_code
_entity_poly.pdbx_strand_id
1 'polypeptide(L)'
;AFSVRKAFTAFGEGKENYEGFSKEEIIKAVANFSCNMHNKKIIHHDLTGGNLLVTTENNEINITAIDIGRASINMMKSISEHQRLLDLMRCCYKLNWPNRELFMSYYFEAYGRKFSHRWKTSLSYYDWKLKTKKKLKRAIRSKLKKT
;
A
#
# COMPACT_ATOMS: atom_id res chain seq x y z
N ALA A 1 12.81 13.71 -3.61
CA ALA A 1 12.19 12.37 -3.64
C ALA A 1 12.04 11.79 -2.24
N PHE A 2 10.94 11.12 -1.95
CA PHE A 2 10.71 10.45 -0.67
C PHE A 2 9.91 9.15 -0.87
N SER A 3 9.99 8.24 0.11
CA SER A 3 9.22 7.01 0.03
C SER A 3 7.77 7.24 0.48
N VAL A 4 6.85 6.53 -0.15
CA VAL A 4 5.43 6.52 0.25
C VAL A 4 5.27 6.08 1.71
N ARG A 5 6.14 5.18 2.20
CA ARG A 5 6.13 4.74 3.61
C ARG A 5 6.21 5.91 4.58
N LYS A 6 7.10 6.88 4.34
CA LYS A 6 7.26 8.05 5.22
C LYS A 6 5.98 8.90 5.24
N ALA A 7 5.42 9.18 4.07
CA ALA A 7 4.17 9.95 3.96
C ALA A 7 3.00 9.20 4.62
N PHE A 8 2.82 7.91 4.32
CA PHE A 8 1.72 7.11 4.87
C PHE A 8 1.83 6.92 6.39
N THR A 9 3.05 6.78 6.90
CA THR A 9 3.28 6.75 8.36
C THR A 9 2.85 8.08 9.00
N ALA A 10 3.21 9.21 8.39
CA ALA A 10 2.80 10.53 8.88
C ALA A 10 1.27 10.70 8.86
N PHE A 11 0.60 10.26 7.80
CA PHE A 11 -0.86 10.30 7.71
C PHE A 11 -1.54 9.35 8.69
N GLY A 12 -0.94 8.18 8.94
CA GLY A 12 -1.40 7.23 9.95
C GLY A 12 -1.31 7.78 11.37
N GLU A 13 -0.40 8.72 11.62
CA GLU A 13 -0.23 9.47 12.88
C GLU A 13 -1.13 10.72 12.96
N GLY A 14 -1.95 10.96 11.95
CA GLY A 14 -2.91 12.07 11.92
C GLY A 14 -2.44 13.33 11.21
N LYS A 15 -1.29 13.32 10.55
CA LYS A 15 -0.84 14.48 9.76
C LYS A 15 -1.67 14.62 8.49
N GLU A 16 -1.93 15.86 8.09
CA GLU A 16 -2.74 16.19 6.91
C GLU A 16 -1.90 16.48 5.66
N ASN A 17 -0.61 16.77 5.85
CA ASN A 17 0.32 17.14 4.78
C ASN A 17 1.66 16.44 4.97
N TYR A 18 2.38 16.24 3.86
CA TYR A 18 3.74 15.73 3.87
C TYR A 18 4.52 16.33 2.69
N GLU A 19 5.69 16.91 2.99
CA GLU A 19 6.58 17.52 1.99
C GLU A 19 5.87 18.50 1.03
N GLY A 20 4.96 19.30 1.55
CA GLY A 20 4.23 20.31 0.79
C GLY A 20 3.01 19.81 0.03
N PHE A 21 2.68 18.53 0.13
CA PHE A 21 1.50 17.92 -0.50
C PHE A 21 0.47 17.50 0.55
N SER A 22 -0.81 17.63 0.21
CA SER A 22 -1.89 17.14 1.04
C SER A 22 -1.94 15.59 1.03
N LYS A 23 -2.53 15.02 2.08
CA LYS A 23 -2.73 13.57 2.12
C LYS A 23 -3.59 13.08 0.95
N GLU A 24 -4.58 13.86 0.55
CA GLU A 24 -5.45 13.55 -0.59
C GLU A 24 -4.64 13.42 -1.89
N GLU A 25 -3.75 14.36 -2.15
CA GLU A 25 -2.90 14.35 -3.34
C GLU A 25 -2.00 13.11 -3.39
N ILE A 26 -1.30 12.82 -2.30
CA ILE A 26 -0.38 11.68 -2.26
C ILE A 26 -1.14 10.35 -2.28
N ILE A 27 -2.19 10.20 -1.47
CA ILE A 27 -2.98 8.97 -1.40
C ILE A 27 -3.64 8.68 -2.76
N LYS A 28 -4.20 9.71 -3.40
CA LYS A 28 -4.79 9.57 -4.74
C LYS A 28 -3.77 9.15 -5.79
N ALA A 29 -2.58 9.76 -5.78
CA ALA A 29 -1.51 9.42 -6.71
C ALA A 29 -1.08 7.95 -6.56
N VAL A 30 -0.92 7.47 -5.33
CA VAL A 30 -0.53 6.07 -5.05
C VAL A 30 -1.65 5.09 -5.43
N ALA A 31 -2.90 5.42 -5.13
CA ALA A 31 -4.04 4.59 -5.52
C ALA A 31 -4.18 4.47 -7.03
N ASN A 32 -4.05 5.58 -7.75
CA ASN A 32 -4.10 5.60 -9.22
C ASN A 32 -2.95 4.83 -9.84
N PHE A 33 -1.73 5.01 -9.32
CA PHE A 33 -0.56 4.24 -9.77
C PHE A 33 -0.79 2.73 -9.59
N SER A 34 -1.26 2.32 -8.43
CA SER A 34 -1.51 0.90 -8.12
C SER A 34 -2.58 0.32 -9.05
N CYS A 35 -3.66 1.06 -9.28
CA CYS A 35 -4.72 0.64 -10.19
C CYS A 35 -4.22 0.51 -11.65
N ASN A 36 -3.47 1.49 -12.13
CA ASN A 36 -2.90 1.46 -13.48
C ASN A 36 -1.94 0.29 -13.67
N MET A 37 -1.10 0.01 -12.67
CA MET A 37 -0.21 -1.16 -12.68
C MET A 37 -1.01 -2.46 -12.80
N HIS A 38 -2.03 -2.62 -11.97
CA HIS A 38 -2.92 -3.79 -11.99
C HIS A 38 -3.70 -3.90 -13.31
N ASN A 39 -4.16 -2.79 -13.87
CA ASN A 39 -4.84 -2.78 -15.17
C ASN A 39 -3.93 -3.22 -16.32
N LYS A 40 -2.63 -3.00 -16.19
CA LYS A 40 -1.60 -3.54 -17.09
C LYS A 40 -1.22 -4.99 -16.79
N LYS A 41 -1.97 -5.65 -15.91
CA LYS A 41 -1.77 -7.05 -15.52
C LYS A 41 -0.46 -7.31 -14.77
N ILE A 42 0.07 -6.30 -14.10
CA ILE A 42 1.28 -6.39 -13.28
C ILE A 42 0.89 -6.50 -11.82
N ILE A 43 1.43 -7.51 -11.12
CA ILE A 43 1.35 -7.67 -9.68
C ILE A 43 2.76 -7.48 -9.13
N HIS A 44 2.92 -6.59 -8.17
CA HIS A 44 4.24 -6.31 -7.58
C HIS A 44 4.69 -7.43 -6.63
N HIS A 45 3.76 -8.04 -5.91
CA HIS A 45 3.96 -9.05 -4.86
C HIS A 45 4.66 -8.54 -3.59
N ASP A 46 5.17 -7.32 -3.59
CA ASP A 46 5.76 -6.66 -2.43
C ASP A 46 5.53 -5.15 -2.49
N LEU A 47 4.28 -4.76 -2.75
CA LEU A 47 3.87 -3.36 -2.91
C LEU A 47 3.78 -2.66 -1.55
N THR A 48 4.89 -2.57 -0.84
CA THR A 48 4.99 -1.80 0.40
C THR A 48 5.28 -0.34 0.10
N GLY A 49 4.90 0.55 1.02
CA GLY A 49 5.22 1.98 0.87
C GLY A 49 6.72 2.27 0.74
N GLY A 50 7.59 1.36 1.22
CA GLY A 50 9.04 1.48 1.05
C GLY A 50 9.53 1.20 -0.38
N ASN A 51 8.75 0.48 -1.17
CA ASN A 51 9.05 0.17 -2.56
C ASN A 51 8.40 1.14 -3.56
N LEU A 52 7.79 2.21 -3.05
CA LEU A 52 7.22 3.28 -3.86
C LEU A 52 7.89 4.61 -3.52
N LEU A 53 8.36 5.29 -4.54
CA LEU A 53 8.98 6.61 -4.41
C LEU A 53 8.07 7.67 -5.00
N VAL A 54 7.97 8.78 -4.28
CA VAL A 54 7.32 10.01 -4.75
C VAL A 54 8.39 10.95 -5.28
N THR A 55 8.23 11.36 -6.51
CA THR A 55 9.01 12.41 -7.14
C THR A 55 8.08 13.50 -7.66
N THR A 56 8.60 14.68 -7.82
CA THR A 56 7.83 15.81 -8.36
C THR A 56 8.50 16.36 -9.60
N GLU A 57 7.71 16.60 -10.60
CA GLU A 57 8.13 17.24 -11.85
C GLU A 57 7.03 18.21 -12.26
N ASN A 58 7.40 19.49 -12.47
CA ASN A 58 6.44 20.55 -12.82
C ASN A 58 5.26 20.67 -11.84
N ASN A 59 5.51 20.52 -10.52
CA ASN A 59 4.50 20.49 -9.46
C ASN A 59 3.52 19.31 -9.53
N GLU A 60 3.79 18.32 -10.36
CA GLU A 60 3.01 17.09 -10.43
C GLU A 60 3.70 15.95 -9.66
N ILE A 61 2.89 15.13 -9.00
CA ILE A 61 3.35 13.97 -8.26
C ILE A 61 3.50 12.78 -9.22
N ASN A 62 4.69 12.20 -9.24
CA ASN A 62 4.98 10.96 -9.94
C ASN A 62 5.32 9.86 -8.95
N ILE A 63 4.74 8.68 -9.14
CA ILE A 63 5.00 7.49 -8.34
C ILE A 63 5.84 6.53 -9.16
N THR A 64 6.91 6.04 -8.56
CA THR A 64 7.80 5.04 -9.17
C THR A 64 7.92 3.84 -8.26
N ALA A 65 7.70 2.65 -8.79
CA ALA A 65 7.95 1.40 -8.06
C ALA A 65 9.41 1.00 -8.21
N ILE A 66 9.99 0.55 -7.10
CA ILE A 66 11.34 -0.02 -7.04
C ILE A 66 11.25 -1.45 -6.51
N ASP A 67 12.37 -2.18 -6.55
CA ASP A 67 12.46 -3.57 -6.09
C ASP A 67 11.41 -4.47 -6.77
N ILE A 68 11.43 -4.46 -8.07
CA ILE A 68 10.48 -5.19 -8.92
C ILE A 68 10.85 -6.67 -9.14
N GLY A 69 11.84 -7.18 -8.40
CA GLY A 69 12.35 -8.54 -8.58
C GLY A 69 11.32 -9.65 -8.37
N ARG A 70 10.25 -9.37 -7.61
CA ARG A 70 9.14 -10.31 -7.38
C ARG A 70 7.92 -10.03 -8.28
N ALA A 71 7.95 -8.97 -9.04
CA ALA A 71 6.83 -8.59 -9.89
C ALA A 71 6.58 -9.65 -10.97
N SER A 72 5.30 -9.87 -11.27
CA SER A 72 4.86 -10.77 -12.34
C SER A 72 3.89 -10.08 -13.28
N ILE A 73 3.91 -10.49 -14.54
CA ILE A 73 2.98 -10.02 -15.57
C ILE A 73 2.12 -11.20 -16.00
N ASN A 74 0.81 -11.06 -15.89
CA ASN A 74 -0.12 -12.05 -16.40
C ASN A 74 -0.51 -11.72 -17.85
N MET A 75 0.12 -12.39 -18.82
CA MET A 75 -0.08 -12.10 -20.25
C MET A 75 -1.44 -12.56 -20.76
N MET A 76 -2.07 -13.55 -20.13
CA MET A 76 -3.24 -14.26 -20.68
C MET A 76 -4.56 -13.87 -20.02
N LYS A 77 -4.53 -13.37 -18.77
CA LYS A 77 -5.74 -13.12 -17.98
C LYS A 77 -5.66 -11.78 -17.26
N SER A 78 -6.82 -11.17 -17.01
CA SER A 78 -6.89 -10.05 -16.08
C SER A 78 -6.58 -10.51 -14.66
N ILE A 79 -6.04 -9.59 -13.85
CA ILE A 79 -5.73 -9.84 -12.45
C ILE A 79 -7.04 -9.91 -11.66
N SER A 80 -7.19 -10.93 -10.81
CA SER A 80 -8.35 -11.07 -9.94
C SER A 80 -8.39 -9.99 -8.84
N GLU A 81 -9.56 -9.72 -8.30
CA GLU A 81 -9.71 -8.81 -7.15
C GLU A 81 -8.86 -9.25 -5.96
N HIS A 82 -8.77 -10.55 -5.71
CA HIS A 82 -7.94 -11.09 -4.63
C HIS A 82 -6.45 -10.76 -4.82
N GLN A 83 -5.94 -10.92 -6.03
CA GLN A 83 -4.54 -10.58 -6.35
C GLN A 83 -4.28 -9.07 -6.20
N ARG A 84 -5.21 -8.23 -6.64
CA ARG A 84 -5.15 -6.77 -6.44
C ARG A 84 -5.12 -6.44 -4.96
N LEU A 85 -6.00 -7.05 -4.19
CA LEU A 85 -6.12 -6.79 -2.75
C LEU A 85 -4.86 -7.19 -1.98
N LEU A 86 -4.18 -8.27 -2.35
CA LEU A 86 -2.91 -8.68 -1.72
C LEU A 86 -1.84 -7.59 -1.83
N ASP A 87 -1.70 -6.96 -2.99
CA ASP A 87 -0.80 -5.82 -3.16
C ASP A 87 -1.26 -4.60 -2.35
N LEU A 88 -2.55 -4.28 -2.40
CA LEU A 88 -3.12 -3.11 -1.71
C LEU A 88 -3.03 -3.21 -0.19
N MET A 89 -3.18 -4.40 0.39
CA MET A 89 -3.02 -4.60 1.83
C MET A 89 -1.63 -4.18 2.32
N ARG A 90 -0.60 -4.53 1.59
CA ARG A 90 0.77 -4.12 1.89
C ARG A 90 0.97 -2.62 1.75
N CYS A 91 0.39 -2.05 0.71
CA CYS A 91 0.47 -0.62 0.41
C CYS A 91 -0.20 0.24 1.49
N CYS A 92 -1.40 -0.15 1.92
CA CYS A 92 -2.23 0.59 2.89
C CYS A 92 -1.82 0.39 4.36
N TYR A 93 -0.90 -0.51 4.65
CA TYR A 93 -0.64 -0.95 6.03
C TYR A 93 -0.34 0.18 7.01
N LYS A 94 0.40 1.20 6.59
CA LYS A 94 0.79 2.34 7.46
C LYS A 94 -0.30 3.39 7.64
N LEU A 95 -1.34 3.35 6.82
CA LEU A 95 -2.47 4.27 6.94
C LEU A 95 -3.41 3.86 8.09
N ASN A 96 -4.00 4.84 8.75
CA ASN A 96 -5.12 4.61 9.66
C ASN A 96 -6.41 4.31 8.86
N TRP A 97 -7.45 3.88 9.53
CA TRP A 97 -8.69 3.44 8.85
C TRP A 97 -9.34 4.50 7.97
N PRO A 98 -9.54 5.75 8.43
CA PRO A 98 -10.11 6.78 7.55
C PRO A 98 -9.30 6.99 6.26
N ASN A 99 -7.97 6.96 6.35
CA ASN A 99 -7.10 7.11 5.21
C ASN A 99 -7.04 5.85 4.32
N ARG A 100 -7.23 4.66 4.88
CA ARG A 100 -7.43 3.41 4.10
C ARG A 100 -8.72 3.47 3.29
N GLU A 101 -9.79 3.95 3.88
CA GLU A 101 -11.06 4.14 3.16
C GLU A 101 -10.92 5.18 2.04
N LEU A 102 -10.20 6.26 2.30
CA LEU A 102 -9.89 7.27 1.29
C LEU A 102 -9.06 6.66 0.14
N PHE A 103 -8.01 5.92 0.45
CA PHE A 103 -7.20 5.22 -0.56
C PHE A 103 -8.05 4.27 -1.42
N MET A 104 -8.86 3.44 -0.78
CA MET A 104 -9.70 2.49 -1.50
C MET A 104 -10.76 3.17 -2.33
N SER A 105 -11.31 4.32 -1.89
CA SER A 105 -12.26 5.10 -2.69
C SER A 105 -11.62 5.62 -3.97
N TYR A 106 -10.41 6.13 -3.92
CA TYR A 106 -9.65 6.53 -5.12
C TYR A 106 -9.30 5.35 -6.01
N TYR A 107 -8.92 4.22 -5.43
CA TYR A 107 -8.65 3.01 -6.19
C TYR A 107 -9.89 2.52 -6.93
N PHE A 108 -11.04 2.46 -6.26
CA PHE A 108 -12.31 2.04 -6.89
C PHE A 108 -12.77 3.00 -7.97
N GLU A 109 -12.57 4.31 -7.78
CA GLU A 109 -12.85 5.31 -8.82
C GLU A 109 -12.00 5.05 -10.08
N ALA A 110 -10.71 4.81 -9.92
CA ALA A 110 -9.81 4.49 -11.02
C ALA A 110 -10.11 3.11 -11.65
N TYR A 111 -10.51 2.13 -10.84
CA TYR A 111 -10.86 0.79 -11.27
C TYR A 111 -12.22 0.72 -11.98
N GLY A 112 -13.11 1.65 -11.66
CA GLY A 112 -14.45 1.74 -12.22
C GLY A 112 -15.51 0.90 -11.50
N ARG A 113 -15.13 0.20 -10.43
CA ARG A 113 -16.05 -0.60 -9.59
C ARG A 113 -15.46 -0.86 -8.22
N LYS A 114 -16.32 -1.21 -7.26
CA LYS A 114 -15.89 -1.71 -5.95
C LYS A 114 -15.52 -3.18 -6.02
N PHE A 115 -14.72 -3.64 -5.05
CA PHE A 115 -14.50 -5.07 -4.88
C PHE A 115 -15.76 -5.75 -4.36
N SER A 116 -16.06 -6.96 -4.86
CA SER A 116 -17.10 -7.83 -4.34
C SER A 116 -16.71 -8.46 -3.00
N HIS A 117 -15.41 -8.54 -2.71
CA HIS A 117 -14.88 -9.11 -1.46
C HIS A 117 -14.91 -8.11 -0.31
N ARG A 118 -14.95 -8.66 0.92
CA ARG A 118 -14.87 -7.90 2.17
C ARG A 118 -13.44 -7.42 2.41
N TRP A 119 -13.00 -6.40 1.69
CA TRP A 119 -11.64 -5.88 1.76
C TRP A 119 -11.26 -5.35 3.14
N LYS A 120 -12.22 -4.78 3.89
CA LYS A 120 -12.00 -4.31 5.27
C LYS A 120 -11.62 -5.46 6.20
N THR A 121 -12.31 -6.58 6.09
CA THR A 121 -12.01 -7.81 6.85
C THR A 121 -10.61 -8.33 6.51
N SER A 122 -10.24 -8.34 5.24
CA SER A 122 -8.91 -8.76 4.79
C SER A 122 -7.80 -7.88 5.34
N LEU A 123 -8.00 -6.56 5.34
CA LEU A 123 -7.04 -5.60 5.93
C LEU A 123 -6.91 -5.79 7.45
N SER A 124 -8.02 -6.00 8.16
CA SER A 124 -8.01 -6.28 9.59
C SER A 124 -7.26 -7.57 9.92
N TYR A 125 -7.46 -8.61 9.14
CA TYR A 125 -6.72 -9.87 9.27
C TYR A 125 -5.23 -9.68 9.03
N TYR A 126 -4.86 -8.92 8.02
CA TYR A 126 -3.47 -8.61 7.70
C TYR A 126 -2.79 -7.84 8.84
N ASP A 127 -3.47 -6.84 9.43
CA ASP A 127 -2.98 -6.11 10.59
C ASP A 127 -2.73 -7.05 11.78
N TRP A 128 -3.69 -7.92 12.08
CA TRP A 128 -3.57 -8.91 13.15
C TRP A 128 -2.38 -9.85 12.93
N LYS A 129 -2.25 -10.37 11.72
CA LYS A 129 -1.16 -11.28 11.33
C LYS A 129 0.21 -10.62 11.53
N LEU A 130 0.40 -9.37 11.11
CA LEU A 130 1.67 -8.65 11.28
C LEU A 130 1.97 -8.34 12.74
N LYS A 131 0.98 -7.92 13.52
CA LYS A 131 1.14 -7.68 14.95
C LYS A 131 1.53 -8.94 15.72
N THR A 132 0.90 -10.05 15.42
CA THR A 132 1.20 -11.36 16.01
C THR A 132 2.63 -11.81 15.67
N LYS A 133 3.04 -11.66 14.41
CA LYS A 133 4.40 -11.98 13.97
C LYS A 133 5.45 -11.12 14.69
N LYS A 134 5.20 -9.84 14.90
CA LYS A 134 6.09 -8.95 15.66
C LYS A 134 6.21 -9.35 17.11
N LYS A 135 5.10 -9.68 17.77
CA LYS A 135 5.09 -10.16 19.18
C LYS A 135 5.90 -11.44 19.33
N LEU A 136 5.72 -12.38 18.41
CA LEU A 136 6.46 -13.66 18.42
C LEU A 136 7.97 -13.44 18.26
N LYS A 137 8.38 -12.60 17.31
CA LYS A 137 9.79 -12.24 17.12
C LYS A 137 10.41 -11.60 18.38
N ARG A 138 9.68 -10.69 19.03
CA ARG A 138 10.14 -10.06 20.28
C ARG A 138 10.28 -11.07 21.42
N ALA A 139 9.33 -11.99 21.57
CA ALA A 139 9.39 -13.06 22.57
C ALA A 139 10.59 -13.98 22.36
N ILE A 140 10.87 -14.38 21.14
CA ILE A 140 12.04 -15.22 20.79
C ILE A 140 13.34 -14.49 21.09
N ARG A 141 13.46 -13.21 20.70
CA ARG A 141 14.65 -12.40 20.99
C ARG A 141 14.88 -12.22 22.48
N SER A 142 13.81 -12.01 23.25
CA SER A 142 13.87 -11.89 24.72
C SER A 142 14.38 -13.18 25.37
N LYS A 143 13.93 -14.36 24.92
CA LYS A 143 14.41 -15.65 25.42
C LYS A 143 15.88 -15.90 25.08
N LEU A 144 16.32 -15.55 23.87
CA LEU A 144 17.70 -15.71 23.43
C LEU A 144 18.67 -14.81 24.21
N LYS A 145 18.24 -13.64 24.68
CA LYS A 145 19.05 -12.73 25.49
C LYS A 145 19.21 -13.19 26.95
N LYS A 146 18.35 -14.09 27.43
CA LYS A 146 18.38 -14.63 28.82
C LYS A 146 19.23 -15.91 28.94
N THR A 147 19.67 -16.46 27.85
CA THR A 147 20.63 -17.57 27.81
C THR A 147 22.01 -17.07 27.45
#